data_1014eafdc26fd70628648afa93a1d5f5
#
_entry.id   1014eafdc26fd70628648afa93a1d5f5
#
_cell.length_a   1.000
_cell.length_b   1.000
_cell.length_c   1.000
_cell.angle_alpha   90.00
_cell.angle_beta   90.00
_cell.angle_gamma   90.00
#
_symmetry.space_group_name_H-M   'P 1'
#
loop_
_entity.id
_entity.type
_entity.pdbx_description
1 polymer ?
#
loop_
_entity_poly.entity_id
_entity_poly.type
_entity_poly.pdbx_seq_one_letter_code
_entity_poly.pdbx_strand_id
1 'polypeptide(L)'
;MGLVETIDKNIDSSKIWNEVYNLLLVKDELKDLDQISLTSVDGADDWTCSVGRISKLQYPERYYSTLNKTLVGTELEKLLKRYPQYYRWRLMKLEPKKTYSVHKDGNDTADNLRMHIPLQTNDGCFLCFYVSVPLNKQYSRVKHEHLETGKSYLVNTSGFHTAVNYGDTQRYHIVGVKYENSNNRTQ
;
A
#
# COMPACT_ATOMS: atom_id res chain seq x y z
N MET A 1 -6.91 17.94 4.36
CA MET A 1 -5.93 16.88 4.52
C MET A 1 -4.95 16.93 3.35
N GLY A 2 -3.64 16.83 3.59
CA GLY A 2 -2.64 16.77 2.52
C GLY A 2 -2.77 15.49 1.67
N LEU A 3 -2.05 15.43 0.56
CA LEU A 3 -2.01 14.22 -0.28
C LEU A 3 -1.23 13.09 0.41
N VAL A 4 -0.16 13.46 1.11
CA VAL A 4 0.71 12.54 1.87
C VAL A 4 1.03 13.16 3.22
N GLU A 5 0.98 12.37 4.28
CA GLU A 5 1.32 12.74 5.65
C GLU A 5 2.24 11.67 6.24
N THR A 6 3.37 12.08 6.83
CA THR A 6 4.25 11.15 7.56
C THR A 6 3.63 10.82 8.92
N ILE A 7 3.45 9.54 9.22
CA ILE A 7 2.83 9.05 10.46
C ILE A 7 3.91 8.61 11.46
N ASP A 8 4.90 7.86 11.02
CA ASP A 8 5.99 7.36 11.84
C ASP A 8 7.33 7.55 11.13
N LYS A 9 8.38 7.83 11.89
CA LYS A 9 9.74 8.06 11.37
C LYS A 9 10.77 7.07 11.93
N ASN A 10 10.30 6.05 12.69
CA ASN A 10 11.17 5.11 13.41
C ASN A 10 10.80 3.66 13.06
N ILE A 11 10.85 3.32 11.78
CA ILE A 11 10.62 1.96 11.29
C ILE A 11 11.95 1.35 10.87
N ASP A 12 12.30 0.21 11.45
CA ASP A 12 13.45 -0.57 10.99
C ASP A 12 13.08 -1.32 9.70
N SER A 13 13.02 -0.56 8.60
CA SER A 13 12.66 -1.11 7.29
C SER A 13 13.63 -2.19 6.83
N SER A 14 14.90 -2.12 7.20
CA SER A 14 15.91 -3.11 6.80
C SER A 14 15.66 -4.46 7.47
N LYS A 15 15.34 -4.46 8.77
CA LYS A 15 15.02 -5.68 9.51
C LYS A 15 13.78 -6.36 8.96
N ILE A 16 12.72 -5.56 8.73
CA ILE A 16 11.46 -6.06 8.18
C ILE A 16 11.65 -6.54 6.74
N TRP A 17 12.44 -5.82 5.93
CA TRP A 17 12.75 -6.23 4.56
C TRP A 17 13.44 -7.60 4.52
N ASN A 18 14.49 -7.82 5.34
CA ASN A 18 15.18 -9.09 5.40
C ASN A 18 14.27 -10.25 5.80
N GLU A 19 13.36 -10.00 6.75
CA GLU A 19 12.38 -11.00 7.18
C GLU A 19 11.38 -11.32 6.06
N VAL A 20 10.75 -10.30 5.44
CA VAL A 20 9.80 -10.46 4.33
C VAL A 20 10.46 -11.15 3.14
N TYR A 21 11.68 -10.76 2.80
CA TYR A 21 12.44 -11.38 1.72
C TYR A 21 12.61 -12.88 1.96
N ASN A 22 13.11 -13.25 3.14
CA ASN A 22 13.40 -14.65 3.47
C ASN A 22 12.15 -15.51 3.64
N LEU A 23 11.04 -14.94 4.13
CA LEU A 23 9.80 -15.69 4.32
C LEU A 23 8.96 -15.83 3.05
N LEU A 24 8.97 -14.83 2.18
CA LEU A 24 8.06 -14.74 1.04
C LEU A 24 8.78 -14.76 -0.31
N LEU A 25 9.77 -13.89 -0.51
CA LEU A 25 10.32 -13.63 -1.84
C LEU A 25 11.37 -14.66 -2.29
N VAL A 26 11.82 -15.54 -1.40
CA VAL A 26 12.61 -16.71 -1.79
C VAL A 26 11.74 -17.85 -2.33
N LYS A 27 10.41 -17.79 -2.17
CA LYS A 27 9.47 -18.79 -2.70
C LYS A 27 9.20 -18.52 -4.17
N ASP A 28 9.42 -19.51 -5.02
CA ASP A 28 9.26 -19.37 -6.47
C ASP A 28 7.86 -18.90 -6.86
N GLU A 29 6.81 -19.36 -6.17
CA GLU A 29 5.44 -18.99 -6.42
C GLU A 29 5.08 -17.54 -6.07
N LEU A 30 5.89 -16.84 -5.25
CA LEU A 30 5.59 -15.50 -4.77
C LEU A 30 6.50 -14.41 -5.35
N LYS A 31 7.75 -14.75 -5.70
CA LYS A 31 8.75 -13.77 -6.13
C LYS A 31 8.37 -12.94 -7.36
N ASP A 32 7.54 -13.52 -8.25
CA ASP A 32 7.13 -12.88 -9.50
C ASP A 32 5.80 -12.12 -9.39
N LEU A 33 5.12 -12.21 -8.24
CA LEU A 33 3.87 -11.49 -8.02
C LEU A 33 4.13 -9.99 -7.80
N ASP A 34 3.32 -9.15 -8.44
CA ASP A 34 3.33 -7.69 -8.20
C ASP A 34 2.68 -7.31 -6.87
N GLN A 35 1.84 -8.20 -6.33
CA GLN A 35 1.14 -8.00 -5.06
C GLN A 35 1.04 -9.33 -4.31
N ILE A 36 1.33 -9.31 -3.02
CA ILE A 36 1.19 -10.45 -2.11
C ILE A 36 0.29 -10.04 -0.95
N SER A 37 -0.78 -10.80 -0.68
CA SER A 37 -1.65 -10.59 0.48
C SER A 37 -0.90 -10.95 1.77
N LEU A 38 -0.78 -10.01 2.70
CA LEU A 38 -0.21 -10.26 4.04
C LEU A 38 -1.31 -10.60 5.04
N THR A 39 -2.56 -10.26 4.72
CA THR A 39 -3.75 -10.58 5.50
C THR A 39 -4.79 -11.27 4.64
N SER A 40 -5.52 -12.19 5.23
CA SER A 40 -6.66 -12.91 4.65
C SER A 40 -7.91 -12.76 5.53
N VAL A 41 -8.99 -13.44 5.21
CA VAL A 41 -10.24 -13.40 5.98
C VAL A 41 -10.09 -14.20 7.29
N ASP A 42 -9.43 -15.32 7.24
CA ASP A 42 -9.33 -16.31 8.33
C ASP A 42 -7.91 -16.52 8.85
N GLY A 43 -6.91 -15.79 8.30
CA GLY A 43 -5.49 -15.97 8.63
C GLY A 43 -4.81 -17.14 7.93
N ALA A 44 -5.46 -17.79 6.98
CA ALA A 44 -4.81 -18.77 6.12
C ALA A 44 -3.73 -18.10 5.25
N ASP A 45 -2.68 -18.87 4.88
CA ASP A 45 -1.62 -18.41 3.98
C ASP A 45 -2.12 -18.35 2.53
N ASP A 46 -3.15 -17.53 2.29
CA ASP A 46 -3.63 -17.24 0.94
C ASP A 46 -3.01 -15.90 0.46
N TRP A 47 -1.91 -16.03 -0.26
CA TRP A 47 -1.09 -14.91 -0.70
C TRP A 47 -1.70 -14.08 -1.83
N THR A 48 -2.84 -14.51 -2.38
CA THR A 48 -3.50 -13.86 -3.51
C THR A 48 -4.94 -13.41 -3.22
N CYS A 49 -5.50 -13.75 -2.09
CA CYS A 49 -6.92 -13.53 -1.77
C CYS A 49 -7.36 -12.05 -1.80
N SER A 50 -6.46 -11.13 -1.51
CA SER A 50 -6.78 -9.70 -1.39
C SER A 50 -6.08 -8.81 -2.44
N VAL A 51 -5.44 -9.40 -3.47
CA VAL A 51 -4.73 -8.65 -4.50
C VAL A 51 -5.65 -8.07 -5.58
N GLY A 52 -5.15 -7.09 -6.32
CA GLY A 52 -5.84 -6.53 -7.48
C GLY A 52 -7.01 -5.60 -7.14
N ARG A 53 -8.00 -5.56 -8.04
CA ARG A 53 -9.13 -4.60 -7.98
C ARG A 53 -10.14 -5.02 -6.92
N ILE A 54 -10.67 -4.04 -6.17
CA ILE A 54 -11.71 -4.23 -5.14
C ILE A 54 -12.93 -4.99 -5.71
N SER A 55 -13.35 -4.65 -6.93
CA SER A 55 -14.49 -5.30 -7.59
C SER A 55 -14.32 -6.79 -7.90
N LYS A 56 -13.11 -7.31 -7.75
CA LYS A 56 -12.79 -8.73 -7.95
C LYS A 56 -12.59 -9.51 -6.66
N LEU A 57 -12.67 -8.85 -5.51
CA LEU A 57 -12.56 -9.51 -4.21
C LEU A 57 -13.79 -10.35 -3.93
N GLN A 58 -13.58 -11.52 -3.34
CA GLN A 58 -14.65 -12.42 -2.92
C GLN A 58 -15.47 -11.83 -1.76
N TYR A 59 -14.83 -11.09 -0.88
CA TYR A 59 -15.43 -10.45 0.29
C TYR A 59 -15.18 -8.94 0.28
N PRO A 60 -15.98 -8.13 1.02
CA PRO A 60 -15.67 -6.72 1.25
C PRO A 60 -14.25 -6.52 1.81
N GLU A 61 -13.56 -5.46 1.38
CA GLU A 61 -12.14 -5.20 1.72
C GLU A 61 -11.80 -5.38 3.21
N ARG A 62 -12.69 -4.92 4.09
CA ARG A 62 -12.49 -4.94 5.55
C ARG A 62 -12.39 -6.33 6.17
N TYR A 63 -12.84 -7.38 5.47
CA TYR A 63 -12.76 -8.76 5.97
C TYR A 63 -11.34 -9.33 5.87
N TYR A 64 -10.49 -8.77 5.04
CA TYR A 64 -9.08 -9.20 4.90
C TYR A 64 -8.22 -8.56 6.00
N SER A 65 -8.53 -8.84 7.27
CA SER A 65 -7.93 -8.20 8.44
C SER A 65 -7.05 -9.12 9.28
N THR A 66 -7.13 -10.43 9.08
CA THR A 66 -6.38 -11.42 9.86
C THR A 66 -5.03 -11.69 9.20
N LEU A 67 -3.94 -11.55 9.97
CA LEU A 67 -2.58 -11.79 9.47
C LEU A 67 -2.43 -13.26 9.06
N ASN A 68 -1.78 -13.51 7.92
CA ASN A 68 -1.47 -14.85 7.47
C ASN A 68 -0.55 -15.56 8.48
N LYS A 69 -0.82 -16.85 8.75
CA LYS A 69 -0.19 -17.61 9.86
C LYS A 69 1.32 -17.67 9.79
N THR A 70 1.93 -17.74 8.60
CA THR A 70 3.40 -17.72 8.41
C THR A 70 4.03 -16.42 8.93
N LEU A 71 3.26 -15.32 9.02
CA LEU A 71 3.74 -14.02 9.46
C LEU A 71 3.56 -13.78 10.97
N VAL A 72 2.93 -14.71 11.68
CA VAL A 72 2.72 -14.62 13.13
C VAL A 72 4.07 -14.81 13.87
N GLY A 73 4.34 -13.97 14.87
CA GLY A 73 5.59 -13.98 15.64
C GLY A 73 6.73 -13.15 15.03
N THR A 74 6.51 -12.54 13.85
CA THR A 74 7.53 -11.80 13.10
C THR A 74 7.63 -10.31 13.52
N GLU A 75 8.68 -9.62 13.08
CA GLU A 75 8.81 -8.16 13.23
C GLU A 75 7.77 -7.44 12.36
N LEU A 76 7.40 -8.04 11.23
CA LEU A 76 6.29 -7.54 10.42
C LEU A 76 4.98 -7.54 11.21
N GLU A 77 4.64 -8.61 11.92
CA GLU A 77 3.45 -8.62 12.79
C GLU A 77 3.50 -7.51 13.83
N LYS A 78 4.64 -7.33 14.51
CA LYS A 78 4.82 -6.27 15.51
C LYS A 78 4.60 -4.88 14.90
N LEU A 79 5.09 -4.66 13.68
CA LEU A 79 4.88 -3.42 12.95
C LEU A 79 3.38 -3.22 12.65
N LEU A 80 2.71 -4.20 12.07
CA LEU A 80 1.30 -4.07 11.66
C LEU A 80 0.37 -3.87 12.87
N LYS A 81 0.67 -4.48 14.02
CA LYS A 81 -0.05 -4.27 15.29
C LYS A 81 0.00 -2.83 15.82
N ARG A 82 0.96 -2.01 15.37
CA ARG A 82 1.00 -0.56 15.69
C ARG A 82 -0.13 0.22 14.99
N TYR A 83 -0.76 -0.39 13.97
CA TYR A 83 -1.76 0.23 13.11
C TYR A 83 -3.06 -0.60 13.06
N PRO A 84 -3.74 -0.82 14.20
CA PRO A 84 -4.89 -1.74 14.29
C PRO A 84 -6.12 -1.27 13.50
N GLN A 85 -6.15 0.02 13.11
CA GLN A 85 -7.22 0.60 12.29
C GLN A 85 -7.02 0.36 10.79
N TYR A 86 -6.03 -0.45 10.40
CA TYR A 86 -5.78 -0.78 8.99
C TYR A 86 -6.03 -2.27 8.75
N TYR A 87 -6.47 -2.58 7.54
CA TYR A 87 -6.77 -3.92 7.06
C TYR A 87 -6.27 -4.09 5.63
N ARG A 88 -6.46 -5.25 5.03
CA ARG A 88 -6.03 -5.59 3.67
C ARG A 88 -4.58 -5.20 3.41
N TRP A 89 -3.71 -5.65 4.30
CA TRP A 89 -2.29 -5.44 4.17
C TRP A 89 -1.72 -6.27 3.02
N ARG A 90 -0.95 -5.63 2.17
CA ARG A 90 -0.30 -6.25 0.99
C ARG A 90 1.13 -5.78 0.88
N LEU A 91 2.02 -6.69 0.43
CA LEU A 91 3.31 -6.31 -0.11
C LEU A 91 3.11 -5.99 -1.60
N MET A 92 3.51 -4.81 -2.02
CA MET A 92 3.36 -4.33 -3.40
C MET A 92 4.72 -4.10 -4.02
N LYS A 93 4.99 -4.81 -5.11
CA LYS A 93 6.19 -4.69 -5.93
C LYS A 93 5.92 -3.76 -7.12
N LEU A 94 6.91 -2.95 -7.48
CA LEU A 94 6.94 -2.21 -8.72
C LEU A 94 8.32 -2.37 -9.36
N GLU A 95 8.36 -3.05 -10.48
CA GLU A 95 9.59 -3.34 -11.23
C GLU A 95 10.26 -2.06 -11.74
N PRO A 96 11.58 -2.09 -12.01
CA PRO A 96 12.29 -0.99 -12.66
C PRO A 96 11.63 -0.56 -13.98
N LYS A 97 11.61 0.74 -14.26
CA LYS A 97 11.05 1.34 -15.48
C LYS A 97 9.57 1.01 -15.71
N LYS A 98 8.81 0.78 -14.62
CA LYS A 98 7.38 0.47 -14.66
C LYS A 98 6.56 1.54 -13.95
N THR A 99 5.27 1.59 -14.32
CA THR A 99 4.26 2.42 -13.69
C THR A 99 2.95 1.63 -13.55
N TYR A 100 2.16 1.93 -12.54
CA TYR A 100 0.78 1.49 -12.50
C TYR A 100 -0.07 2.36 -13.44
N SER A 101 -1.23 1.84 -13.87
CA SER A 101 -2.22 2.66 -14.58
C SER A 101 -2.72 3.79 -13.65
N VAL A 102 -3.01 4.95 -14.23
CA VAL A 102 -3.66 6.05 -13.51
C VAL A 102 -5.05 5.60 -13.07
N HIS A 103 -5.35 5.71 -11.78
CA HIS A 103 -6.61 5.25 -11.18
C HIS A 103 -6.99 6.08 -9.95
N LYS A 104 -8.15 5.82 -9.43
CA LYS A 104 -8.59 6.21 -8.08
C LYS A 104 -8.83 4.94 -7.27
N ASP A 105 -8.49 4.97 -6.00
CA ASP A 105 -8.87 3.93 -5.07
C ASP A 105 -10.26 4.20 -4.47
N GLY A 106 -10.95 3.11 -4.14
CA GLY A 106 -12.25 3.16 -3.46
C GLY A 106 -13.41 3.62 -4.35
N ASN A 107 -14.56 3.69 -3.71
CA ASN A 107 -15.79 4.30 -4.23
C ASN A 107 -16.02 5.60 -3.48
N ASP A 108 -16.99 6.42 -3.89
CA ASP A 108 -17.32 7.69 -3.20
C ASP A 108 -17.67 7.53 -1.70
N THR A 109 -17.91 6.30 -1.25
CA THR A 109 -18.21 5.93 0.14
C THR A 109 -17.12 5.08 0.81
N ALA A 110 -16.04 4.74 0.10
CA ALA A 110 -15.03 3.80 0.60
C ALA A 110 -13.83 4.51 1.20
N ASP A 111 -13.07 3.72 1.94
CA ASP A 111 -11.85 4.15 2.59
C ASP A 111 -10.77 4.49 1.55
N ASN A 112 -10.54 5.78 1.36
CA ASN A 112 -9.60 6.31 0.36
C ASN A 112 -8.22 6.60 0.94
N LEU A 113 -7.99 6.23 2.20
CA LEU A 113 -6.72 6.42 2.88
C LEU A 113 -5.92 5.13 2.88
N ARG A 114 -4.68 5.21 2.41
CA ARG A 114 -3.75 4.08 2.38
C ARG A 114 -2.54 4.37 3.26
N MET A 115 -2.19 3.41 4.13
CA MET A 115 -0.87 3.40 4.77
C MET A 115 0.13 2.86 3.76
N HIS A 116 1.22 3.58 3.57
CA HIS A 116 2.39 3.09 2.83
C HIS A 116 3.59 2.99 3.78
N ILE A 117 4.25 1.85 3.78
CA ILE A 117 5.49 1.61 4.51
C ILE A 117 6.52 1.11 3.49
N PRO A 118 7.42 1.98 3.01
CA PRO A 118 8.46 1.60 2.08
C PRO A 118 9.48 0.69 2.76
N LEU A 119 9.68 -0.52 2.22
CA LEU A 119 10.73 -1.44 2.64
C LEU A 119 11.97 -1.31 1.76
N GLN A 120 11.76 -1.13 0.46
CA GLN A 120 12.80 -0.85 -0.52
C GLN A 120 12.29 0.20 -1.51
N THR A 121 13.10 1.22 -1.78
CA THR A 121 12.81 2.29 -2.73
C THR A 121 14.11 2.79 -3.36
N ASN A 122 14.01 3.67 -4.35
CA ASN A 122 15.13 4.37 -4.97
C ASN A 122 14.67 5.77 -5.40
N ASP A 123 15.62 6.64 -5.76
CA ASP A 123 15.37 8.05 -6.09
C ASP A 123 14.44 8.25 -7.30
N GLY A 124 14.21 7.22 -8.10
CA GLY A 124 13.26 7.23 -9.23
C GLY A 124 11.85 6.78 -8.87
N CYS A 125 11.56 6.50 -7.59
CA CYS A 125 10.24 6.02 -7.15
C CYS A 125 9.38 7.15 -6.61
N PHE A 126 8.21 7.35 -7.22
CA PHE A 126 7.26 8.39 -6.82
C PHE A 126 5.82 7.88 -6.78
N LEU A 127 5.00 8.51 -5.93
CA LEU A 127 3.56 8.59 -6.11
C LEU A 127 3.25 9.89 -6.86
N CYS A 128 2.48 9.80 -7.94
CA CYS A 128 2.11 10.93 -8.77
C CYS A 128 0.61 11.18 -8.63
N PHE A 129 0.23 12.41 -8.25
CA PHE A 129 -1.15 12.83 -8.04
C PHE A 129 -1.55 13.87 -9.09
N TYR A 130 -2.65 13.61 -9.77
CA TYR A 130 -3.17 14.48 -10.81
C TYR A 130 -4.17 15.47 -10.21
N VAL A 131 -3.77 16.74 -10.15
CA VAL A 131 -4.60 17.81 -9.62
C VAL A 131 -5.25 18.56 -10.79
N SER A 132 -6.59 18.53 -10.87
CA SER A 132 -7.30 19.34 -11.87
C SER A 132 -7.26 20.82 -11.47
N VAL A 133 -6.95 21.70 -12.43
CA VAL A 133 -7.20 23.14 -12.29
C VAL A 133 -8.59 23.46 -12.86
N PRO A 134 -9.43 24.23 -12.14
CA PRO A 134 -10.85 24.40 -12.46
C PRO A 134 -11.20 24.95 -13.85
N LEU A 135 -10.25 25.62 -14.52
CA LEU A 135 -10.56 26.42 -15.69
C LEU A 135 -10.75 25.69 -17.02
N ASN A 136 -10.22 24.46 -17.22
CA ASN A 136 -10.28 23.83 -18.55
C ASN A 136 -10.43 22.30 -18.56
N LYS A 137 -10.80 21.64 -17.47
CA LYS A 137 -10.90 20.15 -17.37
C LYS A 137 -9.63 19.39 -17.81
N GLN A 138 -8.52 20.07 -18.04
CA GLN A 138 -7.22 19.46 -18.30
C GLN A 138 -6.46 19.31 -16.99
N TYR A 139 -5.82 18.17 -16.80
CA TYR A 139 -4.90 17.97 -15.68
C TYR A 139 -3.68 18.87 -15.88
N SER A 140 -3.65 20.00 -15.20
CA SER A 140 -2.62 21.00 -15.41
C SER A 140 -1.45 20.87 -14.46
N ARG A 141 -1.55 20.01 -13.43
CA ARG A 141 -0.50 19.82 -12.46
C ARG A 141 -0.44 18.41 -11.94
N VAL A 142 0.76 17.84 -11.95
CA VAL A 142 1.09 16.57 -11.29
C VAL A 142 1.98 16.89 -10.08
N LYS A 143 1.59 16.42 -8.90
CA LYS A 143 2.44 16.43 -7.70
C LYS A 143 3.14 15.09 -7.60
N HIS A 144 4.42 15.11 -7.31
CA HIS A 144 5.25 13.94 -7.09
C HIS A 144 5.65 13.87 -5.61
N GLU A 145 5.46 12.72 -5.00
CA GLU A 145 5.85 12.46 -3.61
C GLU A 145 6.75 11.22 -3.57
N HIS A 146 7.99 11.41 -3.13
CA HIS A 146 8.91 10.31 -2.85
C HIS A 146 8.69 9.83 -1.42
N LEU A 147 8.52 8.52 -1.23
CA LEU A 147 8.34 7.90 0.07
C LEU A 147 9.62 7.16 0.47
N GLU A 148 10.31 7.68 1.48
CA GLU A 148 11.57 7.14 1.97
C GLU A 148 11.36 5.92 2.87
N THR A 149 12.32 4.99 2.90
CA THR A 149 12.38 3.90 3.89
C THR A 149 12.53 4.44 5.32
N GLY A 150 12.23 3.61 6.32
CA GLY A 150 12.30 4.02 7.73
C GLY A 150 11.10 4.82 8.23
N LYS A 151 10.13 5.09 7.36
CA LYS A 151 8.94 5.90 7.66
C LYS A 151 7.66 5.20 7.23
N SER A 152 6.53 5.60 7.81
CA SER A 152 5.20 5.28 7.29
C SER A 152 4.46 6.54 6.90
N TYR A 153 3.59 6.41 5.90
CA TYR A 153 2.89 7.53 5.30
C TYR A 153 1.41 7.22 5.15
N LEU A 154 0.57 8.16 5.54
CA LEU A 154 -0.84 8.15 5.19
C LEU A 154 -1.01 8.86 3.84
N VAL A 155 -1.55 8.16 2.86
CA VAL A 155 -1.72 8.62 1.48
C VAL A 155 -3.21 8.73 1.16
N ASN A 156 -3.63 9.91 0.71
CA ASN A 156 -5.00 10.12 0.23
C ASN A 156 -5.09 9.74 -1.25
N THR A 157 -5.80 8.65 -1.53
CA THR A 157 -5.97 8.07 -2.87
C THR A 157 -7.33 8.36 -3.50
N SER A 158 -8.09 9.31 -2.94
CA SER A 158 -9.41 9.72 -3.48
C SER A 158 -9.33 10.40 -4.85
N GLY A 159 -8.20 11.04 -5.18
CA GLY A 159 -7.92 11.63 -6.48
C GLY A 159 -7.25 10.66 -7.46
N PHE A 160 -7.17 11.05 -8.73
CA PHE A 160 -6.39 10.28 -9.71
C PHE A 160 -4.91 10.28 -9.34
N HIS A 161 -4.34 9.09 -9.27
CA HIS A 161 -2.95 8.90 -8.92
C HIS A 161 -2.36 7.68 -9.63
N THR A 162 -1.05 7.59 -9.59
CA THR A 162 -0.27 6.42 -10.01
C THR A 162 1.02 6.32 -9.21
N ALA A 163 1.63 5.16 -9.23
CA ALA A 163 2.99 4.95 -8.74
C ALA A 163 3.92 4.69 -9.92
N VAL A 164 5.10 5.28 -9.89
CA VAL A 164 6.13 5.12 -10.92
C VAL A 164 7.44 4.69 -10.30
N ASN A 165 8.22 3.93 -11.04
CA ASN A 165 9.59 3.57 -10.72
C ASN A 165 10.47 3.79 -11.97
N TYR A 166 11.14 4.92 -12.04
CA TYR A 166 12.11 5.25 -13.09
C TYR A 166 13.51 4.74 -12.79
N GLY A 167 13.74 4.25 -11.56
CA GLY A 167 15.03 3.73 -11.12
C GLY A 167 15.36 2.36 -11.74
N ASP A 168 16.48 1.81 -11.32
CA ASP A 168 17.03 0.55 -11.84
C ASP A 168 16.85 -0.62 -10.87
N THR A 169 16.27 -0.38 -9.69
CA THR A 169 15.97 -1.41 -8.69
C THR A 169 14.46 -1.50 -8.43
N GLN A 170 14.00 -2.65 -7.99
CA GLN A 170 12.61 -2.88 -7.60
C GLN A 170 12.23 -2.01 -6.40
N ARG A 171 10.97 -1.60 -6.36
CA ARG A 171 10.35 -0.94 -5.22
C ARG A 171 9.41 -1.91 -4.50
N TYR A 172 9.52 -1.98 -3.17
CA TYR A 172 8.61 -2.76 -2.33
C TYR A 172 8.01 -1.90 -1.23
N HIS A 173 6.69 -1.78 -1.21
CA HIS A 173 5.94 -1.13 -0.14
C HIS A 173 4.96 -2.10 0.50
N ILE A 174 4.85 -2.06 1.83
CA ILE A 174 3.68 -2.59 2.52
C ILE A 174 2.58 -1.54 2.42
N VAL A 175 1.38 -1.98 1.99
CA VAL A 175 0.23 -1.09 1.81
C VAL A 175 -0.98 -1.66 2.54
N GLY A 176 -1.58 -0.86 3.41
CA GLY A 176 -2.82 -1.18 4.14
C GLY A 176 -3.91 -0.15 3.87
N VAL A 177 -5.16 -0.54 4.01
CA VAL A 177 -6.34 0.31 3.88
C VAL A 177 -6.76 0.80 5.24
N LYS A 178 -6.95 2.11 5.42
CA LYS A 178 -7.45 2.67 6.67
C LYS A 178 -8.96 2.51 6.77
N TYR A 179 -9.43 1.97 7.89
CA TYR A 179 -10.85 1.95 8.20
C TYR A 179 -11.34 3.36 8.57
N GLU A 180 -12.26 3.92 7.80
CA GLU A 180 -12.95 5.16 8.14
C GLU A 180 -14.35 4.81 8.66
N ASN A 181 -14.59 5.03 9.95
CA ASN A 181 -15.93 4.90 10.52
C ASN A 181 -16.87 5.91 9.83
N SER A 182 -17.91 5.43 9.20
CA SER A 182 -18.97 6.25 8.57
C SER A 182 -19.68 7.20 9.54
N ASN A 183 -19.49 7.01 10.84
CA ASN A 183 -20.12 7.84 11.90
C ASN A 183 -19.46 9.21 12.13
N ASN A 184 -18.30 9.50 11.52
CA ASN A 184 -17.63 10.81 11.68
C ASN A 184 -17.88 11.77 10.49
N ARG A 185 -18.83 11.48 9.59
CA ARG A 185 -19.18 12.36 8.45
C ARG A 185 -20.32 13.32 8.70
N THR A 186 -20.78 13.43 9.96
CA THR A 186 -21.76 14.45 10.38
C THR A 186 -21.14 15.42 11.37
N GLN A 187 -20.42 16.41 10.87
CA GLN A 187 -20.35 17.76 11.42
C GLN A 187 -19.91 18.75 10.34
#